data_303a286f95c4d7229c93197ed097a4e1
#
_entry.id   303a286f95c4d7229c93197ed097a4e1
#
_cell.length_a   1.000
_cell.length_b   1.000
_cell.length_c   1.000
_cell.angle_alpha   90.00
_cell.angle_beta   90.00
_cell.angle_gamma   90.00
#
_symmetry.space_group_name_H-M   'P 1'
#
loop_
_entity.id
_entity.type
_entity.pdbx_description
1 polymer ?
#
loop_
_entity_poly.entity_id
_entity_poly.type
_entity_poly.pdbx_seq_one_letter_code
_entity_poly.pdbx_strand_id
1 'polypeptide(L)'
;MNEQRLFSRRAPGVTCMSALMADKCGTMAEPINDSKGCGGVMRVAPIGLYFEEGSMPLDEIDRIGAEAAALTHGHELGYIPAAALVHVISLAAHNDGMALLDAVLDMRKTVSRQFANAEHIGELLELIDRAIELSQSDVDDNEAIHALGEGWVGDEALAIALYCALKHSHDFERAIIAAVNHKGDSDSTGAITGNILGAYLGLGKIPQKCTEKLELKDVIFEIADDLYNDCRDDTWNNKYIAHSYQKN
;
A
#
# COMPACT_ATOMS: atom_id res chain seq x y z
N MET A 1 4.36 -12.28 17.01
CA MET A 1 5.84 -12.22 16.99
C MET A 1 6.31 -11.21 18.02
N ASN A 2 7.29 -11.55 18.85
CA ASN A 2 7.86 -10.62 19.83
C ASN A 2 9.27 -10.20 19.40
N GLU A 3 9.33 -9.31 18.40
CA GLU A 3 10.59 -8.81 17.85
C GLU A 3 10.95 -7.49 18.54
N GLN A 4 11.91 -7.55 19.45
CA GLN A 4 12.32 -6.37 20.26
C GLN A 4 12.89 -5.21 19.44
N ARG A 5 13.48 -5.50 18.28
CA ARG A 5 13.99 -4.45 17.37
C ARG A 5 12.88 -3.53 16.84
N LEU A 6 11.61 -4.00 16.86
CA LEU A 6 10.44 -3.19 16.50
C LEU A 6 9.96 -2.24 17.61
N PHE A 7 10.44 -2.41 18.86
CA PHE A 7 10.06 -1.55 19.99
C PHE A 7 10.85 -0.23 20.00
N SER A 8 10.88 0.44 18.87
CA SER A 8 11.57 1.72 18.69
C SER A 8 10.58 2.79 18.28
N ARG A 9 10.55 3.90 19.01
CA ARG A 9 9.68 5.03 18.66
C ARG A 9 10.31 5.81 17.48
N ARG A 10 9.80 5.58 16.27
CA ARG A 10 10.27 6.22 15.03
C ARG A 10 9.11 6.97 14.38
N ALA A 11 8.83 8.16 14.89
CA ALA A 11 7.78 9.05 14.38
C ALA A 11 6.46 8.34 14.01
N PRO A 12 5.84 7.57 14.92
CA PRO A 12 4.59 6.88 14.61
C PRO A 12 3.49 7.89 14.28
N GLY A 13 2.69 7.59 13.27
CA GLY A 13 1.58 8.45 12.83
C GLY A 13 0.56 8.67 13.96
N VAL A 14 0.19 9.94 14.19
CA VAL A 14 -0.73 10.31 15.28
C VAL A 14 -2.09 9.63 15.10
N THR A 15 -2.62 9.57 13.89
CA THR A 15 -3.89 8.89 13.59
C THR A 15 -3.84 7.41 13.97
N CYS A 16 -2.80 6.69 13.56
CA CYS A 16 -2.63 5.27 13.92
C CYS A 16 -2.55 5.07 15.44
N MET A 17 -1.74 5.89 16.12
CA MET A 17 -1.59 5.79 17.58
C MET A 17 -2.89 6.09 18.33
N SER A 18 -3.63 7.11 17.90
CA SER A 18 -4.93 7.45 18.51
C SER A 18 -5.97 6.34 18.29
N ALA A 19 -6.00 5.76 17.08
CA ALA A 19 -6.90 4.65 16.77
C ALA A 19 -6.58 3.39 17.59
N LEU A 20 -5.29 3.06 17.76
CA LEU A 20 -4.86 1.92 18.60
C LEU A 20 -5.14 2.11 20.09
N MET A 21 -5.29 3.35 20.57
CA MET A 21 -5.66 3.66 21.96
C MET A 21 -7.18 3.77 22.17
N ALA A 22 -7.97 3.71 21.11
CA ALA A 22 -9.42 3.78 21.19
C ALA A 22 -10.01 2.48 21.77
N ASP A 23 -11.15 2.57 22.42
CA ASP A 23 -11.85 1.42 23.03
C ASP A 23 -12.43 0.45 21.98
N LYS A 24 -12.60 0.91 20.74
CA LYS A 24 -13.11 0.12 19.62
C LYS A 24 -12.37 0.43 18.31
N CYS A 25 -12.32 -0.54 17.41
CA CYS A 25 -11.80 -0.36 16.06
C CYS A 25 -12.75 0.45 15.18
N GLY A 26 -12.20 1.23 14.25
CA GLY A 26 -12.97 1.84 13.18
C GLY A 26 -13.38 0.82 12.13
N THR A 27 -14.45 1.13 11.40
CA THR A 27 -14.87 0.40 10.18
C THR A 27 -15.28 1.41 9.13
N MET A 28 -15.47 1.00 7.88
CA MET A 28 -16.02 1.88 6.85
C MET A 28 -17.42 2.39 7.20
N ALA A 29 -18.25 1.57 7.88
CA ALA A 29 -19.62 1.93 8.26
C ALA A 29 -19.68 2.75 9.57
N GLU A 30 -18.75 2.54 10.49
CA GLU A 30 -18.65 3.24 11.77
C GLU A 30 -17.22 3.77 11.97
N PRO A 31 -16.86 4.88 11.30
CA PRO A 31 -15.52 5.45 11.41
C PRO A 31 -15.28 6.02 12.81
N ILE A 32 -14.05 5.90 13.31
CA ILE A 32 -13.63 6.45 14.61
C ILE A 32 -13.01 7.85 14.51
N ASN A 33 -12.75 8.31 13.30
CA ASN A 33 -12.20 9.61 12.98
C ASN A 33 -12.52 9.97 11.53
N ASP A 34 -12.11 11.16 11.10
CA ASP A 34 -12.23 11.66 9.73
C ASP A 34 -10.85 11.86 9.08
N SER A 35 -9.90 10.97 9.38
CA SER A 35 -8.54 11.07 8.85
C SER A 35 -8.43 10.47 7.46
N LYS A 36 -7.92 11.27 6.52
CA LYS A 36 -7.52 10.82 5.19
C LYS A 36 -6.01 10.62 5.04
N GLY A 37 -5.27 10.51 6.14
CA GLY A 37 -3.81 10.35 6.14
C GLY A 37 -3.34 9.10 5.37
N CYS A 38 -2.10 9.16 4.85
CA CYS A 38 -1.49 8.10 4.04
C CYS A 38 -1.18 6.80 4.81
N GLY A 39 -1.19 6.82 6.15
CA GLY A 39 -0.86 5.66 6.99
C GLY A 39 -1.78 4.44 6.82
N GLY A 40 -2.97 4.63 6.23
CA GLY A 40 -3.87 3.53 5.85
C GLY A 40 -3.36 2.77 4.63
N VAL A 41 -3.03 3.49 3.55
CA VAL A 41 -2.67 2.90 2.25
C VAL A 41 -1.29 2.25 2.25
N MET A 42 -0.29 2.83 2.90
CA MET A 42 1.11 2.36 2.85
C MET A 42 1.36 0.96 3.43
N ARG A 43 0.44 0.37 4.15
CA ARG A 43 0.63 -0.88 4.91
C ARG A 43 -0.15 -2.08 4.37
N VAL A 44 -1.00 -1.93 3.36
CA VAL A 44 -1.94 -2.97 2.92
C VAL A 44 -1.45 -3.87 1.79
N ALA A 45 -0.28 -3.60 1.22
CA ALA A 45 0.29 -4.40 0.14
C ALA A 45 0.33 -5.91 0.41
N PRO A 46 0.61 -6.41 1.64
CA PRO A 46 0.58 -7.84 1.92
C PRO A 46 -0.77 -8.51 1.63
N ILE A 47 -1.89 -7.77 1.67
CA ILE A 47 -3.22 -8.31 1.36
C ILE A 47 -3.30 -8.72 -0.12
N GLY A 48 -2.82 -7.86 -1.03
CA GLY A 48 -2.79 -8.16 -2.47
C GLY A 48 -1.82 -9.27 -2.86
N LEU A 49 -0.79 -9.52 -2.03
CA LEU A 49 0.15 -10.60 -2.24
C LEU A 49 -0.31 -11.95 -1.69
N TYR A 50 -1.14 -11.95 -0.64
CA TYR A 50 -1.52 -13.15 0.09
C TYR A 50 -2.54 -14.00 -0.65
N PHE A 51 -3.54 -13.39 -1.28
CA PHE A 51 -4.60 -14.13 -1.95
C PHE A 51 -4.16 -14.55 -3.35
N GLU A 52 -4.05 -15.86 -3.58
CA GLU A 52 -3.76 -16.43 -4.89
C GLU A 52 -4.88 -16.10 -5.90
N GLU A 53 -4.54 -16.04 -7.18
CA GLU A 53 -5.52 -15.81 -8.25
C GLU A 53 -6.65 -16.83 -8.20
N GLY A 54 -7.89 -16.34 -8.18
CA GLY A 54 -9.10 -17.15 -8.15
C GLY A 54 -9.46 -17.77 -6.79
N SER A 55 -8.65 -17.56 -5.74
CA SER A 55 -8.99 -18.00 -4.37
C SER A 55 -10.17 -17.22 -3.78
N MET A 56 -10.30 -15.95 -4.17
CA MET A 56 -11.37 -15.03 -3.76
C MET A 56 -11.63 -14.03 -4.89
N PRO A 57 -12.88 -13.52 -5.07
CA PRO A 57 -13.15 -12.44 -6.00
C PRO A 57 -12.29 -11.21 -5.68
N LEU A 58 -11.69 -10.60 -6.71
CA LEU A 58 -10.80 -9.46 -6.53
C LEU A 58 -11.49 -8.28 -5.82
N ASP A 59 -12.76 -8.04 -6.11
CA ASP A 59 -13.59 -7.04 -5.41
C ASP A 59 -13.65 -7.26 -3.88
N GLU A 60 -13.61 -8.52 -3.42
CA GLU A 60 -13.58 -8.83 -1.99
C GLU A 60 -12.20 -8.59 -1.39
N ILE A 61 -11.14 -8.89 -2.13
CA ILE A 61 -9.75 -8.60 -1.72
C ILE A 61 -9.56 -7.09 -1.59
N ASP A 62 -10.06 -6.31 -2.55
CA ASP A 62 -10.06 -4.84 -2.52
C ASP A 62 -10.79 -4.31 -1.28
N ARG A 63 -11.96 -4.87 -0.98
CA ARG A 63 -12.73 -4.51 0.21
C ARG A 63 -11.97 -4.79 1.50
N ILE A 64 -11.27 -5.91 1.60
CA ILE A 64 -10.41 -6.23 2.75
C ILE A 64 -9.30 -5.17 2.90
N GLY A 65 -8.73 -4.70 1.80
CA GLY A 65 -7.76 -3.60 1.80
C GLY A 65 -8.32 -2.31 2.38
N ALA A 66 -9.53 -1.91 1.93
CA ALA A 66 -10.23 -0.75 2.47
C ALA A 66 -10.55 -0.91 3.96
N GLU A 67 -11.08 -2.06 4.38
CA GLU A 67 -11.41 -2.35 5.78
C GLU A 67 -10.17 -2.30 6.69
N ALA A 68 -9.04 -2.85 6.22
CA ALA A 68 -7.78 -2.81 6.95
C ALA A 68 -7.27 -1.37 7.16
N ALA A 69 -7.47 -0.48 6.20
CA ALA A 69 -7.17 0.94 6.36
C ALA A 69 -8.18 1.64 7.26
N ALA A 70 -9.48 1.33 7.13
CA ALA A 70 -10.57 1.92 7.92
C ALA A 70 -10.49 1.63 9.42
N LEU A 71 -9.75 0.59 9.84
CA LEU A 71 -9.43 0.35 11.26
C LEU A 71 -8.85 1.60 11.95
N THR A 72 -8.17 2.47 11.21
CA THR A 72 -7.49 3.65 11.75
C THR A 72 -7.76 4.95 11.01
N HIS A 73 -8.18 4.90 9.74
CA HIS A 73 -8.43 6.06 8.88
C HIS A 73 -9.85 6.00 8.35
N GLY A 74 -10.72 6.82 8.93
CA GLY A 74 -12.18 6.72 8.71
C GLY A 74 -12.70 7.51 7.51
N HIS A 75 -11.93 8.43 6.93
CA HIS A 75 -12.33 9.18 5.74
C HIS A 75 -12.24 8.30 4.48
N GLU A 76 -13.12 8.51 3.50
CA GLU A 76 -13.13 7.77 2.23
C GLU A 76 -11.77 7.80 1.52
N LEU A 77 -11.14 8.97 1.42
CA LEU A 77 -9.79 9.13 0.85
C LEU A 77 -8.66 8.59 1.75
N GLY A 78 -8.98 8.08 2.94
CA GLY A 78 -8.04 7.36 3.80
C GLY A 78 -8.08 5.85 3.59
N TYR A 79 -9.23 5.27 3.16
CA TYR A 79 -9.36 3.82 2.99
C TYR A 79 -9.60 3.36 1.55
N ILE A 80 -10.24 4.12 0.66
CA ILE A 80 -10.43 3.71 -0.74
C ILE A 80 -9.09 3.59 -1.49
N PRO A 81 -8.09 4.49 -1.29
CA PRO A 81 -6.75 4.30 -1.88
C PRO A 81 -6.08 2.99 -1.48
N ALA A 82 -6.41 2.42 -0.31
CA ALA A 82 -5.90 1.13 0.11
C ALA A 82 -6.52 -0.03 -0.70
N ALA A 83 -7.81 0.01 -1.00
CA ALA A 83 -8.43 -0.93 -1.94
C ALA A 83 -7.76 -0.86 -3.32
N ALA A 84 -7.55 0.37 -3.83
CA ALA A 84 -6.89 0.60 -5.10
C ALA A 84 -5.46 0.02 -5.14
N LEU A 85 -4.67 0.24 -4.09
CA LEU A 85 -3.33 -0.34 -3.99
C LEU A 85 -3.35 -1.87 -3.97
N VAL A 86 -4.23 -2.47 -3.16
CA VAL A 86 -4.38 -3.93 -3.06
C VAL A 86 -4.72 -4.53 -4.42
N HIS A 87 -5.63 -3.90 -5.17
CA HIS A 87 -6.00 -4.31 -6.53
C HIS A 87 -4.78 -4.35 -7.47
N VAL A 88 -4.04 -3.24 -7.55
CA VAL A 88 -2.84 -3.16 -8.40
C VAL A 88 -1.80 -4.20 -7.99
N ILE A 89 -1.55 -4.37 -6.69
CA ILE A 89 -0.60 -5.37 -6.17
C ILE A 89 -1.03 -6.78 -6.55
N SER A 90 -2.32 -7.12 -6.37
CA SER A 90 -2.84 -8.45 -6.71
C SER A 90 -2.67 -8.76 -8.19
N LEU A 91 -3.05 -7.83 -9.08
CA LEU A 91 -2.86 -8.02 -10.51
C LEU A 91 -1.38 -8.09 -10.92
N ALA A 92 -0.54 -7.23 -10.35
CA ALA A 92 0.89 -7.19 -10.67
C ALA A 92 1.65 -8.45 -10.22
N ALA A 93 1.23 -9.05 -9.09
CA ALA A 93 1.90 -10.20 -8.52
C ALA A 93 1.44 -11.54 -9.13
N HIS A 94 0.18 -11.63 -9.57
CA HIS A 94 -0.43 -12.91 -9.95
C HIS A 94 -0.80 -13.03 -11.43
N ASN A 95 -0.64 -11.97 -12.25
CA ASN A 95 -0.91 -11.99 -13.69
C ASN A 95 0.37 -11.85 -14.50
N ASP A 96 1.02 -12.96 -14.78
CA ASP A 96 2.25 -13.00 -15.58
C ASP A 96 2.05 -12.33 -16.95
N GLY A 97 2.87 -11.32 -17.23
CA GLY A 97 2.87 -10.60 -18.52
C GLY A 97 1.84 -9.47 -18.66
N MET A 98 1.02 -9.20 -17.64
CA MET A 98 0.15 -8.02 -17.64
C MET A 98 1.02 -6.75 -17.56
N ALA A 99 0.74 -5.75 -18.42
CA ALA A 99 1.41 -4.46 -18.30
C ALA A 99 0.91 -3.72 -17.04
N LEU A 100 1.81 -3.04 -16.34
CA LEU A 100 1.45 -2.29 -15.12
C LEU A 100 0.34 -1.26 -15.39
N LEU A 101 0.36 -0.61 -16.56
CA LEU A 101 -0.68 0.32 -16.95
C LEU A 101 -2.05 -0.36 -17.04
N ASP A 102 -2.13 -1.58 -17.59
CA ASP A 102 -3.39 -2.33 -17.70
C ASP A 102 -3.94 -2.68 -16.31
N ALA A 103 -3.08 -3.05 -15.37
CA ALA A 103 -3.46 -3.28 -13.98
C ALA A 103 -4.03 -2.01 -13.30
N VAL A 104 -3.40 -0.84 -13.56
CA VAL A 104 -3.87 0.44 -13.03
C VAL A 104 -5.21 0.87 -13.68
N LEU A 105 -5.39 0.64 -14.97
CA LEU A 105 -6.65 0.94 -15.66
C LEU A 105 -7.81 0.04 -15.17
N ASP A 106 -7.53 -1.24 -14.93
CA ASP A 106 -8.53 -2.17 -14.36
C ASP A 106 -8.90 -1.77 -12.92
N MET A 107 -7.89 -1.47 -12.09
CA MET A 107 -8.09 -0.92 -10.75
C MET A 107 -8.98 0.33 -10.77
N ARG A 108 -8.66 1.31 -11.60
CA ARG A 108 -9.43 2.56 -11.71
C ARG A 108 -10.90 2.30 -12.04
N LYS A 109 -11.17 1.40 -12.97
CA LYS A 109 -12.53 0.98 -13.37
C LYS A 109 -13.25 0.28 -12.22
N THR A 110 -12.57 -0.64 -11.54
CA THR A 110 -13.14 -1.43 -10.44
C THR A 110 -13.46 -0.55 -9.23
N VAL A 111 -12.54 0.31 -8.81
CA VAL A 111 -12.74 1.23 -7.69
C VAL A 111 -13.88 2.22 -7.98
N SER A 112 -13.96 2.76 -9.21
CA SER A 112 -15.07 3.62 -9.63
C SER A 112 -16.44 2.94 -9.51
N ARG A 113 -16.51 1.66 -9.82
CA ARG A 113 -17.74 0.85 -9.71
C ARG A 113 -18.06 0.46 -8.27
N GLN A 114 -17.05 -0.02 -7.54
CA GLN A 114 -17.19 -0.57 -6.20
C GLN A 114 -17.55 0.50 -5.17
N PHE A 115 -16.99 1.71 -5.32
CA PHE A 115 -17.20 2.84 -4.44
C PHE A 115 -18.02 3.96 -5.08
N ALA A 116 -18.90 3.62 -6.04
CA ALA A 116 -19.69 4.61 -6.79
C ALA A 116 -20.58 5.53 -5.94
N ASN A 117 -20.91 5.11 -4.72
CA ASN A 117 -21.72 5.90 -3.78
C ASN A 117 -20.88 6.71 -2.77
N ALA A 118 -19.55 6.62 -2.81
CA ALA A 118 -18.69 7.40 -1.95
C ALA A 118 -18.68 8.88 -2.39
N GLU A 119 -18.72 9.78 -1.43
CA GLU A 119 -18.82 11.24 -1.68
C GLU A 119 -17.57 11.75 -2.40
N HIS A 120 -16.39 11.23 -2.05
CA HIS A 120 -15.10 11.72 -2.53
C HIS A 120 -14.48 10.84 -3.63
N ILE A 121 -15.21 9.88 -4.19
CA ILE A 121 -14.65 8.99 -5.23
C ILE A 121 -14.17 9.75 -6.47
N GLY A 122 -14.85 10.83 -6.84
CA GLY A 122 -14.48 11.67 -7.98
C GLY A 122 -13.09 12.28 -7.83
N GLU A 123 -12.76 12.79 -6.63
CA GLU A 123 -11.45 13.38 -6.32
C GLU A 123 -10.32 12.34 -6.50
N LEU A 124 -10.51 11.12 -6.00
CA LEU A 124 -9.54 10.03 -6.17
C LEU A 124 -9.36 9.66 -7.64
N LEU A 125 -10.45 9.50 -8.40
CA LEU A 125 -10.38 9.13 -9.81
C LEU A 125 -9.69 10.19 -10.66
N GLU A 126 -9.92 11.48 -10.39
CA GLU A 126 -9.23 12.59 -11.06
C GLU A 126 -7.72 12.56 -10.81
N LEU A 127 -7.29 12.28 -9.57
CA LEU A 127 -5.87 12.14 -9.24
C LEU A 127 -5.24 10.92 -9.91
N ILE A 128 -5.94 9.78 -9.95
CA ILE A 128 -5.47 8.58 -10.66
C ILE A 128 -5.30 8.87 -12.17
N ASP A 129 -6.31 9.47 -12.79
CA ASP A 129 -6.28 9.83 -14.21
C ASP A 129 -5.11 10.79 -14.51
N ARG A 130 -4.91 11.78 -13.65
CA ARG A 130 -3.79 12.71 -13.76
C ARG A 130 -2.42 12.03 -13.60
N ALA A 131 -2.30 11.08 -12.68
CA ALA A 131 -1.07 10.30 -12.51
C ALA A 131 -0.74 9.47 -13.77
N ILE A 132 -1.75 8.86 -14.38
CA ILE A 132 -1.61 8.13 -15.65
C ILE A 132 -1.15 9.07 -16.77
N GLU A 133 -1.82 10.22 -16.97
CA GLU A 133 -1.47 11.20 -17.99
C GLU A 133 -0.04 11.72 -17.84
N LEU A 134 0.34 12.13 -16.62
CA LEU A 134 1.67 12.64 -16.33
C LEU A 134 2.75 11.56 -16.54
N SER A 135 2.48 10.30 -16.23
CA SER A 135 3.43 9.21 -16.44
C SER A 135 3.77 8.97 -17.91
N GLN A 136 2.88 9.35 -18.81
CA GLN A 136 3.05 9.24 -20.26
C GLN A 136 3.60 10.52 -20.92
N SER A 137 3.78 11.59 -20.15
CA SER A 137 4.29 12.88 -20.63
C SER A 137 5.81 12.99 -20.45
N ASP A 138 6.42 14.02 -21.04
CA ASP A 138 7.84 14.36 -20.87
C ASP A 138 8.09 15.32 -19.71
N VAL A 139 7.10 15.53 -18.85
CA VAL A 139 7.20 16.42 -17.68
C VAL A 139 8.24 15.88 -16.71
N ASP A 140 8.97 16.78 -16.04
CA ASP A 140 9.95 16.44 -14.99
C ASP A 140 9.26 15.79 -13.78
N ASP A 141 9.94 14.83 -13.13
CA ASP A 141 9.39 14.07 -12.02
C ASP A 141 8.94 14.98 -10.85
N ASN A 142 9.69 16.03 -10.53
CA ASN A 142 9.32 16.95 -9.45
C ASN A 142 8.10 17.81 -9.81
N GLU A 143 7.99 18.23 -11.05
CA GLU A 143 6.81 18.99 -11.53
C GLU A 143 5.58 18.10 -11.54
N ALA A 144 5.69 16.86 -11.99
CA ALA A 144 4.60 15.89 -12.00
C ALA A 144 4.12 15.57 -10.58
N ILE A 145 5.05 15.26 -9.68
CA ILE A 145 4.73 14.96 -8.27
C ILE A 145 4.08 16.16 -7.61
N HIS A 146 4.62 17.37 -7.81
CA HIS A 146 4.03 18.59 -7.26
C HIS A 146 2.59 18.83 -7.75
N ALA A 147 2.30 18.44 -9.01
CA ALA A 147 0.95 18.55 -9.58
C ALA A 147 -0.03 17.51 -9.02
N LEU A 148 0.44 16.42 -8.39
CA LEU A 148 -0.34 15.38 -7.75
C LEU A 148 -0.54 15.61 -6.25
N GLY A 149 0.29 16.45 -5.62
CA GLY A 149 0.19 16.77 -4.21
C GLY A 149 1.52 16.62 -3.47
N GLU A 150 1.42 16.48 -2.14
CA GLU A 150 2.57 16.30 -1.25
C GLU A 150 2.63 14.89 -0.61
N GLY A 151 1.61 14.06 -0.80
CA GLY A 151 1.57 12.66 -0.33
C GLY A 151 1.23 12.47 1.16
N TRP A 152 0.85 13.53 1.89
CA TRP A 152 0.43 13.42 3.30
C TRP A 152 -0.91 12.71 3.48
N VAL A 153 -1.71 12.67 2.44
CA VAL A 153 -3.05 12.05 2.40
C VAL A 153 -3.06 10.85 1.46
N GLY A 154 -3.99 9.92 1.69
CA GLY A 154 -3.97 8.61 1.03
C GLY A 154 -4.13 8.65 -0.48
N ASP A 155 -4.97 9.53 -0.99
CA ASP A 155 -5.21 9.76 -2.41
C ASP A 155 -3.99 10.34 -3.13
N GLU A 156 -3.36 11.37 -2.55
CA GLU A 156 -2.11 11.95 -3.10
C GLU A 156 -0.96 10.95 -3.06
N ALA A 157 -0.79 10.24 -1.93
CA ALA A 157 0.29 9.26 -1.77
C ALA A 157 0.17 8.12 -2.79
N LEU A 158 -1.05 7.63 -3.02
CA LEU A 158 -1.32 6.63 -4.06
C LEU A 158 -1.03 7.19 -5.46
N ALA A 159 -1.53 8.39 -5.78
CA ALA A 159 -1.36 9.00 -7.11
C ALA A 159 0.12 9.25 -7.45
N ILE A 160 0.90 9.77 -6.51
CA ILE A 160 2.35 9.96 -6.66
C ILE A 160 3.05 8.61 -6.89
N ALA A 161 2.68 7.59 -6.12
CA ALA A 161 3.28 6.26 -6.26
C ALA A 161 2.92 5.59 -7.60
N LEU A 162 1.67 5.73 -8.05
CA LEU A 162 1.23 5.25 -9.38
C LEU A 162 2.01 5.96 -10.50
N TYR A 163 2.15 7.29 -10.41
CA TYR A 163 2.97 8.05 -11.35
C TYR A 163 4.40 7.52 -11.43
N CYS A 164 5.10 7.43 -10.29
CA CYS A 164 6.49 6.98 -10.24
C CYS A 164 6.64 5.54 -10.75
N ALA A 165 5.73 4.64 -10.38
CA ALA A 165 5.75 3.26 -10.81
C ALA A 165 5.47 3.11 -12.32
N LEU A 166 4.51 3.84 -12.88
CA LEU A 166 4.20 3.81 -14.31
C LEU A 166 5.31 4.44 -15.15
N LYS A 167 5.79 5.64 -14.78
CA LYS A 167 6.83 6.37 -15.48
C LYS A 167 8.14 5.59 -15.59
N HIS A 168 8.48 4.87 -14.54
CA HIS A 168 9.74 4.13 -14.40
C HIS A 168 9.50 2.62 -14.20
N SER A 169 8.49 2.04 -14.84
CA SER A 169 8.03 0.66 -14.61
C SER A 169 9.08 -0.43 -14.78
N HIS A 170 10.18 -0.15 -15.51
CA HIS A 170 11.28 -1.09 -15.73
C HIS A 170 12.57 -0.73 -15.00
N ASP A 171 12.57 0.37 -14.23
CA ASP A 171 13.72 0.87 -13.47
C ASP A 171 13.32 1.16 -12.02
N PHE A 172 13.42 0.13 -11.18
CA PHE A 172 13.07 0.20 -9.75
C PHE A 172 13.80 1.34 -9.04
N GLU A 173 15.10 1.49 -9.30
CA GLU A 173 15.90 2.51 -8.62
C GLU A 173 15.44 3.91 -8.97
N ARG A 174 15.21 4.17 -10.25
CA ARG A 174 14.77 5.49 -10.70
C ARG A 174 13.38 5.83 -10.18
N ALA A 175 12.47 4.87 -10.15
CA ALA A 175 11.15 5.05 -9.56
C ALA A 175 11.22 5.43 -8.06
N ILE A 176 12.04 4.71 -7.29
CA ILE A 176 12.24 5.03 -5.87
C ILE A 176 12.90 6.39 -5.69
N ILE A 177 13.91 6.73 -6.50
CA ILE A 177 14.56 8.06 -6.44
C ILE A 177 13.51 9.15 -6.68
N ALA A 178 12.65 9.04 -7.69
CA ALA A 178 11.58 10.00 -7.93
C ALA A 178 10.62 10.08 -6.73
N ALA A 179 10.17 8.93 -6.22
CA ALA A 179 9.19 8.86 -5.13
C ALA A 179 9.69 9.38 -3.78
N VAL A 180 11.01 9.47 -3.54
CA VAL A 180 11.56 9.91 -2.24
C VAL A 180 12.28 11.27 -2.30
N ASN A 181 12.40 11.90 -3.46
CA ASN A 181 13.13 13.17 -3.61
C ASN A 181 12.20 14.36 -3.92
N HIS A 182 11.12 14.47 -3.16
CA HIS A 182 10.21 15.62 -3.21
C HIS A 182 10.01 16.21 -1.80
N LYS A 183 9.30 17.34 -1.70
CA LYS A 183 9.14 18.08 -0.43
C LYS A 183 8.09 17.51 0.52
N GLY A 184 7.26 16.56 0.05
CA GLY A 184 6.16 15.99 0.81
C GLY A 184 6.55 14.77 1.64
N ASP A 185 5.57 13.88 1.86
CA ASP A 185 5.66 12.64 2.63
C ASP A 185 6.37 11.53 1.82
N SER A 186 7.68 11.65 1.69
CA SER A 186 8.50 10.81 0.82
C SER A 186 8.70 9.38 1.32
N ASP A 187 8.53 9.09 2.59
CA ASP A 187 8.59 7.71 3.10
C ASP A 187 7.34 6.91 2.71
N SER A 188 6.15 7.51 2.78
CA SER A 188 4.90 6.86 2.33
C SER A 188 4.86 6.66 0.82
N THR A 189 5.19 7.69 0.04
CA THR A 189 5.21 7.58 -1.44
C THR A 189 6.26 6.59 -1.92
N GLY A 190 7.45 6.57 -1.29
CA GLY A 190 8.49 5.59 -1.55
C GLY A 190 8.08 4.16 -1.18
N ALA A 191 7.42 3.97 -0.03
CA ALA A 191 6.91 2.67 0.39
C ALA A 191 5.86 2.12 -0.59
N ILE A 192 4.87 2.93 -1.00
CA ILE A 192 3.82 2.51 -1.93
C ILE A 192 4.42 2.21 -3.32
N THR A 193 5.31 3.07 -3.84
CA THR A 193 6.02 2.83 -5.11
C THR A 193 6.81 1.52 -5.06
N GLY A 194 7.53 1.28 -3.96
CA GLY A 194 8.29 0.06 -3.74
C GLY A 194 7.40 -1.19 -3.66
N ASN A 195 6.22 -1.09 -3.06
CA ASN A 195 5.24 -2.17 -3.02
C ASN A 195 4.73 -2.53 -4.43
N ILE A 196 4.34 -1.52 -5.23
CA ILE A 196 3.85 -1.73 -6.60
C ILE A 196 4.94 -2.36 -7.48
N LEU A 197 6.13 -1.77 -7.52
CA LEU A 197 7.19 -2.28 -8.37
C LEU A 197 7.84 -3.57 -7.84
N GLY A 198 7.83 -3.78 -6.53
CA GLY A 198 8.25 -5.04 -5.93
C GLY A 198 7.37 -6.20 -6.36
N ALA A 199 6.04 -6.00 -6.37
CA ALA A 199 5.08 -6.97 -6.88
C ALA A 199 5.21 -7.18 -8.39
N TYR A 200 5.37 -6.11 -9.16
CA TYR A 200 5.42 -6.15 -10.62
C TYR A 200 6.72 -6.74 -11.17
N LEU A 201 7.86 -6.36 -10.61
CA LEU A 201 9.18 -6.77 -11.12
C LEU A 201 9.72 -8.05 -10.47
N GLY A 202 9.26 -8.35 -9.26
CA GLY A 202 9.79 -9.42 -8.42
C GLY A 202 11.16 -9.11 -7.82
N LEU A 203 11.53 -9.84 -6.77
CA LEU A 203 12.78 -9.64 -6.01
C LEU A 203 14.05 -9.66 -6.87
N GLY A 204 14.07 -10.48 -7.92
CA GLY A 204 15.24 -10.63 -8.80
C GLY A 204 15.58 -9.38 -9.64
N LYS A 205 14.66 -8.42 -9.75
CA LYS A 205 14.86 -7.15 -10.45
C LYS A 205 15.13 -5.97 -9.51
N ILE A 206 14.97 -6.16 -8.20
CA ILE A 206 15.31 -5.13 -7.20
C ILE A 206 16.83 -5.08 -7.06
N PRO A 207 17.47 -3.91 -7.21
CA PRO A 207 18.93 -3.79 -7.06
C PRO A 207 19.40 -4.30 -5.70
N GLN A 208 20.44 -5.13 -5.68
CA GLN A 208 21.01 -5.76 -4.46
C GLN A 208 21.33 -4.73 -3.37
N LYS A 209 21.81 -3.54 -3.75
CA LYS A 209 22.10 -2.43 -2.83
C LYS A 209 20.88 -1.98 -2.02
N CYS A 210 19.66 -2.14 -2.53
CA CYS A 210 18.42 -1.80 -1.83
C CYS A 210 18.05 -2.84 -0.77
N THR A 211 18.50 -4.10 -0.93
CA THR A 211 18.15 -5.21 -0.04
C THR A 211 19.30 -5.66 0.86
N GLU A 212 20.56 -5.33 0.52
CA GLU A 212 21.75 -5.84 1.19
C GLU A 212 21.88 -5.36 2.64
N LYS A 213 21.54 -4.07 2.86
CA LYS A 213 21.61 -3.40 4.17
C LYS A 213 20.22 -3.10 4.75
N LEU A 214 19.19 -3.79 4.26
CA LEU A 214 17.83 -3.58 4.74
C LEU A 214 17.73 -3.96 6.22
N GLU A 215 17.27 -3.03 7.04
CA GLU A 215 17.01 -3.27 8.46
C GLU A 215 15.88 -4.32 8.59
N LEU A 216 16.01 -5.23 9.53
CA LEU A 216 15.05 -6.34 9.74
C LEU A 216 14.86 -7.25 8.51
N LYS A 217 15.84 -7.31 7.62
CA LYS A 217 15.78 -8.14 6.41
C LYS A 217 15.38 -9.59 6.72
N ASP A 218 15.96 -10.17 7.75
CA ASP A 218 15.66 -11.51 8.25
C ASP A 218 14.17 -11.67 8.60
N VAL A 219 13.62 -10.74 9.34
CA VAL A 219 12.20 -10.73 9.75
C VAL A 219 11.27 -10.54 8.55
N ILE A 220 11.63 -9.64 7.62
CA ILE A 220 10.83 -9.38 6.41
C ILE A 220 10.75 -10.65 5.55
N PHE A 221 11.88 -11.31 5.31
CA PHE A 221 11.91 -12.54 4.51
C PHE A 221 11.15 -13.67 5.21
N GLU A 222 11.32 -13.82 6.53
CA GLU A 222 10.60 -14.83 7.30
C GLU A 222 9.09 -14.65 7.24
N ILE A 223 8.60 -13.41 7.42
CA ILE A 223 7.16 -13.13 7.34
C ILE A 223 6.64 -13.32 5.91
N ALA A 224 7.41 -12.92 4.90
CA ALA A 224 7.03 -13.11 3.50
C ALA A 224 6.93 -14.61 3.14
N ASP A 225 7.87 -15.45 3.61
CA ASP A 225 7.84 -16.89 3.43
C ASP A 225 6.65 -17.53 4.15
N ASP A 226 6.37 -17.11 5.37
CA ASP A 226 5.20 -17.57 6.14
C ASP A 226 3.88 -17.18 5.45
N LEU A 227 3.77 -15.98 4.91
CA LEU A 227 2.58 -15.56 4.14
C LEU A 227 2.41 -16.39 2.87
N TYR A 228 3.48 -16.61 2.12
CA TYR A 228 3.45 -17.39 0.88
C TYR A 228 3.08 -18.86 1.12
N ASN A 229 3.57 -19.46 2.21
CA ASN A 229 3.32 -20.86 2.57
C ASN A 229 2.05 -21.06 3.41
N ASP A 230 1.22 -20.01 3.60
CA ASP A 230 0.05 -20.01 4.47
C ASP A 230 0.38 -20.47 5.90
N CYS A 231 1.60 -20.17 6.33
CA CYS A 231 2.15 -20.56 7.64
C CYS A 231 1.85 -22.04 7.99
N ARG A 232 2.06 -22.93 7.05
CA ARG A 232 1.62 -24.33 7.05
C ARG A 232 2.14 -25.19 8.20
N ASP A 233 3.12 -24.68 8.96
CA ASP A 233 3.56 -25.33 10.18
C ASP A 233 2.64 -24.96 11.36
N ASP A 234 2.41 -25.90 12.29
CA ASP A 234 1.72 -25.71 13.57
C ASP A 234 2.34 -24.59 14.45
N THR A 235 3.30 -23.87 13.91
CA THR A 235 4.06 -22.80 14.56
C THR A 235 3.32 -21.44 14.52
N TRP A 236 2.29 -21.25 13.68
CA TRP A 236 1.56 -19.97 13.59
C TRP A 236 1.11 -19.47 14.96
N ASN A 237 0.40 -20.30 15.72
CA ASN A 237 -0.08 -19.96 17.05
C ASN A 237 1.08 -19.63 18.01
N ASN A 238 2.16 -20.39 17.95
CA ASN A 238 3.33 -20.19 18.80
C ASN A 238 4.14 -18.95 18.38
N LYS A 239 4.24 -18.69 17.06
CA LYS A 239 5.07 -17.63 16.49
C LYS A 239 4.39 -16.25 16.57
N TYR A 240 3.10 -16.18 16.29
CA TYR A 240 2.37 -14.92 16.12
C TYR A 240 1.31 -14.64 17.19
N ILE A 241 0.72 -15.65 17.81
CA ILE A 241 -0.41 -15.50 18.75
C ILE A 241 -0.01 -15.77 20.20
N ALA A 242 0.80 -16.78 20.50
CA ALA A 242 1.02 -17.28 21.86
C ALA A 242 1.67 -16.27 22.85
N HIS A 243 2.24 -15.16 22.34
CA HIS A 243 2.88 -14.15 23.21
C HIS A 243 2.01 -12.94 23.52
N SER A 244 0.79 -12.85 22.98
CA SER A 244 -0.10 -11.71 23.18
C SER A 244 -0.96 -11.77 24.43
N TYR A 245 -0.99 -12.90 25.17
CA TYR A 245 -1.91 -13.14 26.29
C TYR A 245 -1.27 -13.40 27.66
N GLN A 246 0.05 -13.25 27.81
CA GLN A 246 0.61 -13.19 29.16
C GLN A 246 0.46 -11.77 29.71
N LYS A 247 -0.74 -11.44 30.19
CA LYS A 247 -0.94 -10.34 31.12
C LYS A 247 -0.31 -10.75 32.46
N ASN A 248 0.77 -10.08 32.84
CA ASN A 248 1.18 -9.96 34.21
C ASN A 248 0.22 -9.05 35.00
#